data_2278f6159fcc1b2c8def8117e24794b0
#
_entry.id   2278f6159fcc1b2c8def8117e24794b0
#
_cell.length_a   1.000
_cell.length_b   1.000
_cell.length_c   1.000
_cell.angle_alpha   90.00
_cell.angle_beta   90.00
_cell.angle_gamma   90.00
#
_symmetry.space_group_name_H-M   'P 1'
#
loop_
_entity.id
_entity.type
_entity.pdbx_description
1 polymer ?
#
loop_
_entity_poly.entity_id
_entity_poly.type
_entity_poly.pdbx_seq_one_letter_code
_entity_poly.pdbx_strand_id
1 'polypeptide(L)'
;MLMAQNQHTGLSEQLASTGNDLWALLPEITIVGTLILLILFDLIFKKNKSIGLSVIAFVGLAYAFVLLIQQWYTFPNSAALMGGLLDINRLSILLKGGFVIGMSVALISALRSGPKQNDFFESSEVLVMLFGLLLGASFMTMSSNLLIIYISIEVVSICSYVLTGITKGKKKAEAGLKYLIFGAVASAIMLYGMSWLYGFTGSLDLTDAGFSAAISEIPRLPLFISCVLVMGGFIFKLGAFPLHIWSPDVYEAAPTPVVAVFSVIPKLAALSIIFKFVNIVSSPMIDWQVWIGVLAIASMTVGNFSALWQKDVKRMLAYSSIAHAGFLLVGILAFTSGGNQAMLFYASIYLLMNFAAFFLIQVFEKHTGTTSIDDMKGLGQKLPYLSVLILIVMIALTGLPPTAGFNAKLYIFSALWDSYQTGEKTILLWILVFGLLNTVVSLFYYLKIPYFLFFKTLSNEIQIKTTRTIDWLWGTLLVLPLLLLFFRSDWFVGLVNSINFELWIPK
;
A
#
# COMPACT_ATOMS: atom_id res chain seq x y z
N MET A 1 -49.65 14.66 -18.97
CA MET A 1 -49.77 14.08 -17.64
C MET A 1 -48.99 12.76 -17.47
N LEU A 2 -49.08 11.83 -18.42
CA LEU A 2 -48.32 10.55 -18.37
C LEU A 2 -46.78 10.71 -18.46
N MET A 3 -46.27 11.71 -19.18
CA MET A 3 -44.79 11.98 -19.22
C MET A 3 -44.27 12.54 -17.90
N ALA A 4 -45.04 13.32 -17.16
CA ALA A 4 -44.66 13.83 -15.86
C ALA A 4 -44.67 12.73 -14.74
N GLN A 5 -45.55 11.74 -14.83
CA GLN A 5 -45.59 10.61 -13.92
C GLN A 5 -44.39 9.67 -14.09
N ASN A 6 -43.93 9.43 -15.35
CA ASN A 6 -42.77 8.62 -15.61
C ASN A 6 -41.44 9.31 -15.16
N GLN A 7 -41.38 10.66 -15.18
CA GLN A 7 -40.23 11.37 -14.61
C GLN A 7 -40.18 11.31 -13.09
N HIS A 8 -41.32 11.32 -12.42
CA HIS A 8 -41.35 11.22 -10.96
C HIS A 8 -41.07 9.82 -10.41
N THR A 9 -41.45 8.75 -11.11
CA THR A 9 -41.04 7.38 -10.77
C THR A 9 -39.55 7.18 -10.94
N GLY A 10 -38.97 7.66 -12.01
CA GLY A 10 -37.51 7.61 -12.24
C GLY A 10 -36.70 8.40 -11.20
N LEU A 11 -37.21 9.58 -10.74
CA LEU A 11 -36.54 10.37 -9.71
C LEU A 11 -36.62 9.71 -8.32
N SER A 12 -37.75 9.12 -7.96
CA SER A 12 -37.91 8.41 -6.68
C SER A 12 -37.06 7.15 -6.60
N GLU A 13 -36.93 6.42 -7.70
CA GLU A 13 -36.04 5.26 -7.79
C GLU A 13 -34.55 5.66 -7.72
N GLN A 14 -34.16 6.75 -8.39
CA GLN A 14 -32.81 7.30 -8.30
C GLN A 14 -32.48 7.79 -6.89
N LEU A 15 -33.40 8.46 -6.21
CA LEU A 15 -33.22 8.88 -4.81
C LEU A 15 -33.12 7.68 -3.85
N ALA A 16 -33.90 6.63 -4.07
CA ALA A 16 -33.84 5.41 -3.27
C ALA A 16 -32.50 4.67 -3.50
N SER A 17 -32.05 4.57 -4.74
CA SER A 17 -30.73 3.95 -5.04
C SER A 17 -29.59 4.77 -4.43
N THR A 18 -29.63 6.10 -4.54
CA THR A 18 -28.61 6.98 -3.90
C THR A 18 -28.59 6.83 -2.38
N GLY A 19 -29.76 6.65 -1.73
CA GLY A 19 -29.84 6.36 -0.30
C GLY A 19 -29.15 5.05 0.07
N ASN A 20 -29.38 4.00 -0.69
CA ASN A 20 -28.71 2.71 -0.50
C ASN A 20 -27.19 2.78 -0.73
N ASP A 21 -26.75 3.55 -1.73
CA ASP A 21 -25.33 3.78 -2.03
C ASP A 21 -24.64 4.50 -0.86
N LEU A 22 -25.29 5.48 -0.23
CA LEU A 22 -24.74 6.16 0.95
C LEU A 22 -24.56 5.20 2.15
N TRP A 23 -25.50 4.27 2.36
CA TRP A 23 -25.35 3.23 3.39
C TRP A 23 -24.16 2.31 3.09
N ALA A 24 -23.93 2.02 1.82
CA ALA A 24 -22.80 1.22 1.39
C ALA A 24 -21.45 1.97 1.55
N LEU A 25 -21.44 3.30 1.61
CA LEU A 25 -20.26 4.15 1.82
C LEU A 25 -20.04 4.55 3.30
N LEU A 26 -20.75 3.95 4.26
CA LEU A 26 -20.63 4.30 5.68
C LEU A 26 -19.19 4.26 6.23
N PRO A 27 -18.29 3.32 5.87
CA PRO A 27 -16.91 3.37 6.34
C PRO A 27 -16.19 4.65 5.88
N GLU A 28 -16.37 5.05 4.64
CA GLU A 28 -15.76 6.26 4.05
C GLU A 28 -16.37 7.53 4.69
N ILE A 29 -17.69 7.55 4.87
CA ILE A 29 -18.41 8.63 5.58
C ILE A 29 -17.91 8.74 7.03
N THR A 30 -17.63 7.63 7.69
CA THR A 30 -17.04 7.61 9.05
C THR A 30 -15.64 8.23 9.05
N ILE A 31 -14.80 7.92 8.06
CA ILE A 31 -13.46 8.52 7.92
C ILE A 31 -13.58 10.03 7.72
N VAL A 32 -14.50 10.50 6.86
CA VAL A 32 -14.78 11.95 6.65
C VAL A 32 -15.30 12.59 7.92
N GLY A 33 -16.26 11.96 8.60
CA GLY A 33 -16.80 12.46 9.88
C GLY A 33 -15.72 12.59 10.95
N THR A 34 -14.82 11.59 11.04
CA THR A 34 -13.67 11.63 11.95
C THR A 34 -12.72 12.79 11.60
N LEU A 35 -12.43 13.00 10.32
CA LEU A 35 -11.62 14.12 9.84
C LEU A 35 -12.24 15.47 10.24
N ILE A 36 -13.54 15.66 10.04
CA ILE A 36 -14.26 16.87 10.45
C ILE A 36 -14.20 17.05 11.96
N LEU A 37 -14.43 15.97 12.74
CA LEU A 37 -14.35 16.03 14.20
C LEU A 37 -12.96 16.38 14.72
N LEU A 38 -11.89 15.89 14.08
CA LEU A 38 -10.52 16.27 14.41
C LEU A 38 -10.28 17.77 14.23
N ILE A 39 -10.76 18.34 13.11
CA ILE A 39 -10.64 19.79 12.84
C ILE A 39 -11.46 20.60 13.85
N LEU A 40 -12.72 20.23 14.08
CA LEU A 40 -13.59 20.95 15.01
C LEU A 40 -13.06 20.88 16.44
N PHE A 41 -12.58 19.72 16.88
CA PHE A 41 -12.00 19.54 18.21
C PHE A 41 -10.76 20.42 18.39
N ASP A 42 -9.91 20.51 17.37
CA ASP A 42 -8.71 21.36 17.40
C ASP A 42 -9.04 22.86 17.49
N LEU A 43 -10.08 23.30 16.79
CA LEU A 43 -10.54 24.70 16.84
C LEU A 43 -11.15 25.08 18.20
N ILE A 44 -11.87 24.16 18.84
CA ILE A 44 -12.54 24.41 20.13
C ILE A 44 -11.55 24.33 21.30
N PHE A 45 -10.68 23.32 21.31
CA PHE A 45 -9.79 23.05 22.44
C PHE A 45 -8.35 23.50 22.13
N LYS A 46 -7.90 24.58 22.77
CA LYS A 46 -6.55 25.14 22.57
C LYS A 46 -5.45 24.52 23.42
N LYS A 47 -5.80 23.84 24.53
CA LYS A 47 -4.82 23.26 25.48
C LYS A 47 -5.14 21.78 25.72
N ASN A 48 -4.09 20.96 25.95
CA ASN A 48 -4.19 19.53 26.29
C ASN A 48 -5.03 18.69 25.29
N LYS A 49 -4.97 19.05 24.00
CA LYS A 49 -5.80 18.44 22.95
C LYS A 49 -5.31 17.10 22.45
N SER A 50 -4.05 16.70 22.70
CA SER A 50 -3.43 15.50 22.10
C SER A 50 -4.16 14.22 22.45
N ILE A 51 -4.58 14.04 23.70
CA ILE A 51 -5.34 12.84 24.13
C ILE A 51 -6.70 12.81 23.43
N GLY A 52 -7.41 13.93 23.37
CA GLY A 52 -8.73 14.00 22.72
C GLY A 52 -8.65 13.70 21.23
N LEU A 53 -7.68 14.26 20.52
CA LEU A 53 -7.43 13.99 19.10
C LEU A 53 -7.11 12.51 18.86
N SER A 54 -6.26 11.90 19.69
CA SER A 54 -5.94 10.48 19.62
C SER A 54 -7.18 9.59 19.84
N VAL A 55 -8.00 9.91 20.85
CA VAL A 55 -9.24 9.17 21.13
C VAL A 55 -10.21 9.26 19.93
N ILE A 56 -10.45 10.46 19.38
CA ILE A 56 -11.29 10.65 18.21
C ILE A 56 -10.77 9.80 17.03
N ALA A 57 -9.47 9.85 16.76
CA ALA A 57 -8.86 9.09 15.68
C ALA A 57 -9.05 7.57 15.86
N PHE A 58 -8.80 7.02 17.07
CA PHE A 58 -8.95 5.58 17.32
C PHE A 58 -10.42 5.13 17.32
N VAL A 59 -11.33 5.93 17.86
CA VAL A 59 -12.77 5.63 17.81
C VAL A 59 -13.26 5.61 16.36
N GLY A 60 -12.86 6.61 15.54
CA GLY A 60 -13.20 6.64 14.13
C GLY A 60 -12.67 5.44 13.35
N LEU A 61 -11.41 5.04 13.56
CA LEU A 61 -10.83 3.85 12.93
C LEU A 61 -11.52 2.56 13.39
N ALA A 62 -11.80 2.43 14.68
CA ALA A 62 -12.49 1.25 15.23
C ALA A 62 -13.91 1.12 14.65
N TYR A 63 -14.64 2.22 14.57
CA TYR A 63 -15.98 2.21 14.01
C TYR A 63 -15.98 1.93 12.51
N ALA A 64 -15.04 2.53 11.74
CA ALA A 64 -14.86 2.22 10.33
C ALA A 64 -14.54 0.73 10.12
N PHE A 65 -13.71 0.13 10.99
CA PHE A 65 -13.37 -1.30 10.90
C PHE A 65 -14.59 -2.20 11.15
N VAL A 66 -15.42 -1.88 12.14
CA VAL A 66 -16.68 -2.61 12.41
C VAL A 66 -17.61 -2.56 11.19
N LEU A 67 -17.73 -1.38 10.56
CA LEU A 67 -18.55 -1.22 9.35
C LEU A 67 -17.98 -2.03 8.16
N LEU A 68 -16.65 -2.13 8.03
CA LEU A 68 -16.01 -2.96 7.00
C LEU A 68 -16.28 -4.45 7.24
N ILE A 69 -16.29 -4.92 8.49
CA ILE A 69 -16.70 -6.29 8.82
C ILE A 69 -18.16 -6.51 8.43
N GLN A 70 -19.05 -5.56 8.72
CA GLN A 70 -20.45 -5.64 8.31
C GLN A 70 -20.57 -5.69 6.77
N GLN A 71 -19.84 -4.84 6.04
CA GLN A 71 -19.82 -4.86 4.57
C GLN A 71 -19.38 -6.23 4.00
N TRP A 72 -18.41 -6.90 4.63
CA TRP A 72 -17.94 -8.23 4.20
C TRP A 72 -19.05 -9.26 4.11
N TYR A 73 -20.01 -9.21 5.03
CA TYR A 73 -21.17 -10.10 5.05
C TYR A 73 -22.34 -9.59 4.20
N THR A 74 -22.48 -8.27 4.07
CA THR A 74 -23.58 -7.65 3.32
C THR A 74 -23.36 -7.71 1.81
N PHE A 75 -22.10 -7.57 1.36
CA PHE A 75 -21.74 -7.56 -0.06
C PHE A 75 -20.86 -8.77 -0.43
N PRO A 76 -21.45 -9.98 -0.53
CA PRO A 76 -20.69 -11.18 -0.93
C PRO A 76 -20.22 -11.11 -2.39
N ASN A 77 -20.97 -10.40 -3.23
CA ASN A 77 -20.67 -10.11 -4.62
C ASN A 77 -20.33 -8.62 -4.81
N SER A 78 -19.92 -8.24 -6.02
CA SER A 78 -19.72 -6.83 -6.33
C SER A 78 -21.04 -6.08 -6.39
N ALA A 79 -20.99 -4.81 -5.95
CA ALA A 79 -22.09 -3.86 -6.07
C ALA A 79 -21.54 -2.55 -6.67
N ALA A 80 -22.11 -2.15 -7.81
CA ALA A 80 -21.82 -0.85 -8.40
C ALA A 80 -22.59 0.22 -7.64
N LEU A 81 -21.93 1.32 -7.31
CA LEU A 81 -22.46 2.45 -6.56
C LEU A 81 -22.34 3.73 -7.38
N MET A 82 -23.20 4.70 -7.05
CA MET A 82 -23.18 6.02 -7.70
C MET A 82 -23.19 5.95 -9.24
N GLY A 83 -24.01 5.06 -9.80
CA GLY A 83 -24.11 4.89 -11.24
C GLY A 83 -22.87 4.27 -11.90
N GLY A 84 -22.10 3.44 -11.19
CA GLY A 84 -20.91 2.78 -11.71
C GLY A 84 -19.59 3.51 -11.44
N LEU A 85 -19.61 4.68 -10.78
CA LEU A 85 -18.38 5.40 -10.43
C LEU A 85 -17.51 4.64 -9.42
N LEU A 86 -18.15 3.89 -8.53
CA LEU A 86 -17.50 3.10 -7.47
C LEU A 86 -18.03 1.66 -7.49
N ASP A 87 -17.22 0.74 -7.00
CA ASP A 87 -17.47 -0.69 -7.03
C ASP A 87 -17.04 -1.33 -5.70
N ILE A 88 -18.01 -1.72 -4.89
CA ILE A 88 -17.72 -2.45 -3.65
C ILE A 88 -17.62 -3.95 -3.96
N ASN A 89 -16.52 -4.54 -3.56
CA ASN A 89 -16.27 -5.97 -3.67
C ASN A 89 -15.37 -6.44 -2.52
N ARG A 90 -15.28 -7.73 -2.31
CA ARG A 90 -14.47 -8.30 -1.22
C ARG A 90 -12.98 -7.93 -1.28
N LEU A 91 -12.42 -7.72 -2.47
CA LEU A 91 -11.05 -7.23 -2.63
C LEU A 91 -10.88 -5.84 -2.02
N SER A 92 -11.77 -4.89 -2.38
CA SER A 92 -11.74 -3.54 -1.84
C SER A 92 -11.96 -3.52 -0.33
N ILE A 93 -12.90 -4.32 0.19
CA ILE A 93 -13.19 -4.42 1.63
C ILE A 93 -11.97 -4.96 2.40
N LEU A 94 -11.32 -6.02 1.89
CA LEU A 94 -10.12 -6.60 2.53
C LEU A 94 -8.98 -5.59 2.58
N LEU A 95 -8.70 -4.90 1.47
CA LEU A 95 -7.64 -3.89 1.41
C LEU A 95 -7.93 -2.71 2.35
N LYS A 96 -9.17 -2.20 2.35
CA LYS A 96 -9.61 -1.13 3.28
C LYS A 96 -9.45 -1.56 4.74
N GLY A 97 -9.84 -2.79 5.08
CA GLY A 97 -9.62 -3.36 6.40
C GLY A 97 -8.14 -3.38 6.80
N GLY A 98 -7.27 -3.82 5.88
CA GLY A 98 -5.83 -3.78 6.05
C GLY A 98 -5.30 -2.34 6.24
N PHE A 99 -5.83 -1.36 5.49
CA PHE A 99 -5.43 0.04 5.63
C PHE A 99 -5.83 0.63 6.98
N VAL A 100 -7.03 0.33 7.48
CA VAL A 100 -7.51 0.77 8.80
C VAL A 100 -6.65 0.16 9.92
N ILE A 101 -6.32 -1.13 9.84
CA ILE A 101 -5.42 -1.80 10.78
C ILE A 101 -4.04 -1.15 10.71
N GLY A 102 -3.47 -0.98 9.53
CA GLY A 102 -2.17 -0.36 9.32
C GLY A 102 -2.10 1.07 9.84
N MET A 103 -3.13 1.87 9.60
CA MET A 103 -3.24 3.22 10.15
C MET A 103 -3.28 3.21 11.68
N SER A 104 -4.01 2.28 12.28
CA SER A 104 -4.07 2.11 13.74
C SER A 104 -2.69 1.78 14.31
N VAL A 105 -1.94 0.87 13.68
CA VAL A 105 -0.56 0.54 14.06
C VAL A 105 0.36 1.75 13.94
N ALA A 106 0.24 2.53 12.86
CA ALA A 106 1.04 3.76 12.69
C ALA A 106 0.75 4.79 13.78
N LEU A 107 -0.52 4.99 14.15
CA LEU A 107 -0.89 5.90 15.25
C LEU A 107 -0.39 5.39 16.61
N ILE A 108 -0.46 4.08 16.89
CA ILE A 108 0.12 3.49 18.09
C ILE A 108 1.64 3.70 18.12
N SER A 109 2.31 3.50 16.99
CA SER A 109 3.75 3.75 16.84
C SER A 109 4.08 5.22 17.11
N ALA A 110 3.26 6.15 16.60
CA ALA A 110 3.40 7.58 16.81
C ALA A 110 3.31 7.97 18.29
N LEU A 111 2.32 7.47 19.03
CA LEU A 111 2.18 7.69 20.47
C LEU A 111 3.34 7.11 21.29
N ARG A 112 4.12 6.20 20.73
CA ARG A 112 5.31 5.59 21.31
C ARG A 112 6.61 6.27 20.94
N SER A 113 6.55 7.24 20.06
CA SER A 113 7.70 8.05 19.62
C SER A 113 8.34 8.82 20.78
N GLY A 114 9.57 9.26 20.60
CA GLY A 114 10.24 10.14 21.59
C GLY A 114 9.62 11.54 21.58
N PRO A 115 9.93 12.36 22.61
CA PRO A 115 9.29 13.69 22.83
C PRO A 115 9.30 14.59 21.57
N LYS A 116 10.39 14.59 20.81
CA LYS A 116 10.52 15.41 19.59
C LYS A 116 9.59 14.97 18.44
N GLN A 117 9.16 13.72 18.42
CA GLN A 117 8.25 13.19 17.41
C GLN A 117 6.80 13.17 17.91
N ASN A 118 6.57 13.13 19.23
CA ASN A 118 5.24 13.23 19.80
C ASN A 118 4.58 14.55 19.41
N ASP A 119 5.29 15.68 19.51
CA ASP A 119 4.77 16.99 19.13
C ASP A 119 4.23 17.02 17.69
N PHE A 120 4.81 16.21 16.79
CA PHE A 120 4.37 16.11 15.41
C PHE A 120 2.99 15.45 15.28
N PHE A 121 2.74 14.36 16.02
CA PHE A 121 1.47 13.62 15.97
C PHE A 121 0.40 14.19 16.93
N GLU A 122 0.76 15.14 17.77
CA GLU A 122 -0.17 15.91 18.58
C GLU A 122 -0.86 17.03 17.79
N SER A 123 -0.41 17.27 16.55
CA SER A 123 -1.03 18.26 15.68
C SER A 123 -2.18 17.64 14.90
N SER A 124 -3.32 18.32 14.88
CA SER A 124 -4.50 17.92 14.14
C SER A 124 -4.23 17.83 12.64
N GLU A 125 -3.36 18.70 12.12
CA GLU A 125 -3.04 18.75 10.68
C GLU A 125 -2.44 17.43 10.19
N VAL A 126 -1.57 16.80 11.01
CA VAL A 126 -0.97 15.52 10.68
C VAL A 126 -2.03 14.41 10.65
N LEU A 127 -2.92 14.37 11.65
CA LEU A 127 -4.00 13.40 11.71
C LEU A 127 -4.98 13.58 10.55
N VAL A 128 -5.35 14.82 10.23
CA VAL A 128 -6.21 15.16 9.09
C VAL A 128 -5.59 14.67 7.77
N MET A 129 -4.28 14.89 7.55
CA MET A 129 -3.59 14.40 6.36
C MET A 129 -3.52 12.87 6.32
N LEU A 130 -3.32 12.19 7.46
CA LEU A 130 -3.33 10.73 7.52
C LEU A 130 -4.71 10.15 7.20
N PHE A 131 -5.80 10.74 7.72
CA PHE A 131 -7.16 10.33 7.41
C PHE A 131 -7.56 10.66 5.97
N GLY A 132 -7.09 11.80 5.43
CA GLY A 132 -7.25 12.13 4.01
C GLY A 132 -6.55 11.12 3.09
N LEU A 133 -5.33 10.71 3.46
CA LEU A 133 -4.62 9.65 2.74
C LEU A 133 -5.38 8.32 2.80
N LEU A 134 -5.90 7.93 3.97
CA LEU A 134 -6.72 6.73 4.15
C LEU A 134 -7.97 6.76 3.28
N LEU A 135 -8.68 7.90 3.25
CA LEU A 135 -9.86 8.11 2.42
C LEU A 135 -9.54 7.96 0.93
N GLY A 136 -8.52 8.66 0.45
CA GLY A 136 -8.08 8.55 -0.95
C GLY A 136 -7.70 7.12 -1.32
N ALA A 137 -6.95 6.41 -0.47
CA ALA A 137 -6.59 5.01 -0.68
C ALA A 137 -7.82 4.09 -0.71
N SER A 138 -8.84 4.36 0.12
CA SER A 138 -10.11 3.61 0.11
C SER A 138 -10.84 3.78 -1.24
N PHE A 139 -10.96 5.00 -1.73
CA PHE A 139 -11.56 5.24 -3.05
C PHE A 139 -10.73 4.64 -4.20
N MET A 140 -9.40 4.65 -4.13
CA MET A 140 -8.56 3.96 -5.13
C MET A 140 -8.92 2.49 -5.27
N THR A 141 -9.22 1.78 -4.16
CA THR A 141 -9.56 0.35 -4.21
C THR A 141 -10.96 0.09 -4.75
N MET A 142 -11.86 1.07 -4.67
CA MET A 142 -13.26 0.94 -5.07
C MET A 142 -13.52 1.45 -6.50
N SER A 143 -12.65 2.29 -7.05
CA SER A 143 -12.94 2.94 -8.32
C SER A 143 -12.64 2.06 -9.52
N SER A 144 -13.54 2.12 -10.52
CA SER A 144 -13.34 1.63 -11.88
C SER A 144 -13.50 2.76 -12.91
N ASN A 145 -13.73 3.99 -12.44
CA ASN A 145 -13.82 5.18 -13.28
C ASN A 145 -12.50 5.95 -13.30
N LEU A 146 -11.98 6.29 -14.48
CA LEU A 146 -10.69 6.96 -14.66
C LEU A 146 -10.59 8.29 -13.90
N LEU A 147 -11.67 9.08 -13.86
CA LEU A 147 -11.69 10.37 -13.17
C LEU A 147 -11.60 10.18 -11.65
N ILE A 148 -12.36 9.23 -11.10
CA ILE A 148 -12.33 8.94 -9.66
C ILE A 148 -10.98 8.35 -9.27
N ILE A 149 -10.39 7.48 -10.11
CA ILE A 149 -9.03 6.97 -9.91
C ILE A 149 -8.04 8.14 -9.82
N TYR A 150 -8.11 9.09 -10.77
CA TYR A 150 -7.24 10.26 -10.79
C TYR A 150 -7.39 11.10 -9.52
N ILE A 151 -8.62 11.49 -9.15
CA ILE A 151 -8.89 12.30 -7.95
C ILE A 151 -8.40 11.57 -6.70
N SER A 152 -8.64 10.27 -6.57
CA SER A 152 -8.23 9.48 -5.41
C SER A 152 -6.70 9.42 -5.27
N ILE A 153 -5.98 9.26 -6.38
CA ILE A 153 -4.52 9.31 -6.41
C ILE A 153 -4.01 10.69 -6.00
N GLU A 154 -4.66 11.78 -6.46
CA GLU A 154 -4.26 13.14 -6.09
C GLU A 154 -4.49 13.43 -4.60
N VAL A 155 -5.60 12.99 -4.02
CA VAL A 155 -5.84 13.10 -2.58
C VAL A 155 -4.73 12.40 -1.79
N VAL A 156 -4.40 11.15 -2.13
CA VAL A 156 -3.28 10.43 -1.51
C VAL A 156 -1.96 11.16 -1.71
N SER A 157 -1.73 11.76 -2.90
CA SER A 157 -0.51 12.46 -3.27
C SER A 157 -0.31 13.72 -2.43
N ILE A 158 -1.30 14.61 -2.42
CA ILE A 158 -1.25 15.89 -1.69
C ILE A 158 -1.03 15.63 -0.20
N CYS A 159 -1.80 14.70 0.40
CA CYS A 159 -1.62 14.33 1.80
C CYS A 159 -0.20 13.83 2.07
N SER A 160 0.36 13.01 1.19
CA SER A 160 1.72 12.46 1.33
C SER A 160 2.80 13.54 1.19
N TYR A 161 2.65 14.50 0.26
CA TYR A 161 3.60 15.59 0.08
C TYR A 161 3.66 16.50 1.31
N VAL A 162 2.48 16.87 1.83
CA VAL A 162 2.36 17.66 3.05
C VAL A 162 2.98 16.95 4.24
N LEU A 163 2.63 15.66 4.46
CA LEU A 163 3.17 14.87 5.57
C LEU A 163 4.70 14.71 5.52
N THR A 164 5.30 14.71 4.31
CA THR A 164 6.75 14.66 4.15
C THR A 164 7.40 15.99 4.48
N GLY A 165 6.81 17.09 4.03
CA GLY A 165 7.38 18.44 4.13
C GLY A 165 7.05 19.21 5.40
N ILE A 166 6.02 18.80 6.17
CA ILE A 166 5.50 19.54 7.33
C ILE A 166 6.51 19.62 8.50
N THR A 167 7.43 18.67 8.62
CA THR A 167 8.46 18.67 9.66
C THR A 167 9.58 19.66 9.31
N LYS A 168 9.98 20.49 10.28
CA LYS A 168 11.04 21.49 10.10
C LYS A 168 12.39 20.84 9.77
N GLY A 169 13.10 21.38 8.78
CA GLY A 169 14.46 21.00 8.41
C GLY A 169 14.71 21.03 6.91
N LYS A 170 15.88 21.51 6.48
CA LYS A 170 16.23 21.67 5.05
C LYS A 170 16.11 20.36 4.25
N LYS A 171 16.66 19.26 4.79
CA LYS A 171 16.59 17.93 4.13
C LYS A 171 15.14 17.44 3.97
N LYS A 172 14.28 17.70 4.96
CA LYS A 172 12.88 17.27 4.94
C LYS A 172 12.05 18.09 3.96
N ALA A 173 12.26 19.40 3.93
CA ALA A 173 11.64 20.27 2.94
C ALA A 173 12.08 19.94 1.51
N GLU A 174 13.36 19.61 1.30
CA GLU A 174 13.90 19.17 0.02
C GLU A 174 13.25 17.84 -0.43
N ALA A 175 13.12 16.85 0.46
CA ALA A 175 12.48 15.58 0.16
C ALA A 175 11.00 15.77 -0.18
N GLY A 176 10.27 16.62 0.57
CA GLY A 176 8.88 16.95 0.27
C GLY A 176 8.71 17.65 -1.08
N LEU A 177 9.60 18.57 -1.41
CA LEU A 177 9.59 19.28 -2.70
C LEU A 177 9.91 18.33 -3.86
N LYS A 178 10.92 17.46 -3.73
CA LYS A 178 11.21 16.43 -4.72
C LYS A 178 9.99 15.51 -4.95
N TYR A 179 9.35 15.08 -3.87
CA TYR A 179 8.17 14.22 -3.97
C TYR A 179 7.03 14.91 -4.70
N LEU A 180 6.78 16.19 -4.39
CA LEU A 180 5.76 16.99 -5.07
C LEU A 180 6.06 17.16 -6.56
N ILE A 181 7.30 17.52 -6.93
CA ILE A 181 7.66 17.77 -8.33
C ILE A 181 7.55 16.48 -9.15
N PHE A 182 8.16 15.38 -8.69
CA PHE A 182 8.07 14.10 -9.40
C PHE A 182 6.63 13.58 -9.47
N GLY A 183 5.84 13.79 -8.41
CA GLY A 183 4.44 13.43 -8.39
C GLY A 183 3.60 14.23 -9.36
N ALA A 184 3.75 15.55 -9.38
CA ALA A 184 3.02 16.42 -10.31
C ALA A 184 3.30 16.05 -11.79
N VAL A 185 4.56 15.73 -12.11
CA VAL A 185 4.93 15.26 -13.46
C VAL A 185 4.27 13.90 -13.76
N ALA A 186 4.32 12.95 -12.82
CA ALA A 186 3.70 11.64 -13.01
C ALA A 186 2.17 11.74 -13.19
N SER A 187 1.52 12.61 -12.40
CA SER A 187 0.07 12.88 -12.51
C SER A 187 -0.30 13.53 -13.83
N ALA A 188 0.50 14.48 -14.31
CA ALA A 188 0.28 15.13 -15.61
C ALA A 188 0.40 14.11 -16.77
N ILE A 189 1.40 13.24 -16.74
CA ILE A 189 1.59 12.16 -17.71
C ILE A 189 0.38 11.21 -17.69
N MET A 190 -0.05 10.80 -16.49
CA MET A 190 -1.21 9.91 -16.30
C MET A 190 -2.49 10.56 -16.85
N LEU A 191 -2.76 11.81 -16.50
CA LEU A 191 -3.95 12.53 -16.97
C LEU A 191 -3.96 12.67 -18.48
N TYR A 192 -2.81 12.91 -19.09
CA TYR A 192 -2.68 12.97 -20.55
C TYR A 192 -2.99 11.61 -21.18
N GLY A 193 -2.50 10.50 -20.62
CA GLY A 193 -2.86 9.16 -21.05
C GLY A 193 -4.36 8.85 -20.91
N MET A 194 -4.96 9.25 -19.78
CA MET A 194 -6.41 9.10 -19.56
C MET A 194 -7.23 9.91 -20.57
N SER A 195 -6.79 11.11 -20.96
CA SER A 195 -7.45 11.92 -21.96
C SER A 195 -7.43 11.27 -23.36
N TRP A 196 -6.36 10.55 -23.71
CA TRP A 196 -6.30 9.78 -24.94
C TRP A 196 -7.27 8.60 -24.92
N LEU A 197 -7.28 7.82 -23.81
CA LEU A 197 -8.24 6.72 -23.67
C LEU A 197 -9.68 7.23 -23.80
N TYR A 198 -10.01 8.32 -23.10
CA TYR A 198 -11.33 8.95 -23.23
C TYR A 198 -11.62 9.42 -24.66
N GLY A 199 -10.65 10.05 -25.31
CA GLY A 199 -10.80 10.52 -26.70
C GLY A 199 -11.05 9.39 -27.68
N PHE A 200 -10.51 8.20 -27.46
CA PHE A 200 -10.74 7.02 -28.29
C PHE A 200 -12.03 6.27 -27.97
N THR A 201 -12.39 6.19 -26.67
CA THR A 201 -13.50 5.33 -26.22
C THR A 201 -14.79 6.08 -25.95
N GLY A 202 -14.71 7.41 -25.72
CA GLY A 202 -15.87 8.22 -25.31
C GLY A 202 -16.37 7.95 -23.89
N SER A 203 -15.73 7.03 -23.13
CA SER A 203 -16.13 6.65 -21.76
C SER A 203 -14.97 6.80 -20.78
N LEU A 204 -15.28 7.20 -19.54
CA LEU A 204 -14.35 7.20 -18.42
C LEU A 204 -14.50 5.95 -17.54
N ASP A 205 -15.57 5.19 -17.74
CA ASP A 205 -15.86 3.97 -16.98
C ASP A 205 -15.20 2.78 -17.68
N LEU A 206 -14.22 2.20 -16.99
CA LEU A 206 -13.48 1.03 -17.48
C LEU A 206 -14.35 -0.23 -17.60
N THR A 207 -15.47 -0.29 -16.87
CA THR A 207 -16.39 -1.45 -16.86
C THR A 207 -17.51 -1.32 -17.90
N ASP A 208 -17.60 -0.19 -18.58
CA ASP A 208 -18.57 0.03 -19.63
C ASP A 208 -18.30 -0.91 -20.83
N ALA A 209 -19.35 -1.57 -21.32
CA ALA A 209 -19.26 -2.41 -22.51
C ALA A 209 -18.81 -1.62 -23.75
N GLY A 210 -19.20 -0.35 -23.86
CA GLY A 210 -18.75 0.55 -24.92
C GLY A 210 -17.25 0.82 -24.86
N PHE A 211 -16.69 0.97 -23.64
CA PHE A 211 -15.25 1.13 -23.45
C PHE A 211 -14.48 -0.10 -23.95
N SER A 212 -14.89 -1.30 -23.53
CA SER A 212 -14.23 -2.56 -23.95
C SER A 212 -14.33 -2.80 -25.46
N ALA A 213 -15.48 -2.49 -26.07
CA ALA A 213 -15.66 -2.59 -27.52
C ALA A 213 -14.74 -1.61 -28.27
N ALA A 214 -14.71 -0.34 -27.85
CA ALA A 214 -13.88 0.69 -28.47
C ALA A 214 -12.38 0.37 -28.38
N ILE A 215 -11.90 -0.16 -27.24
CA ILE A 215 -10.47 -0.56 -27.07
C ILE A 215 -10.03 -1.56 -28.15
N SER A 216 -10.91 -2.48 -28.55
CA SER A 216 -10.57 -3.49 -29.55
C SER A 216 -10.38 -2.90 -30.96
N GLU A 217 -10.94 -1.70 -31.24
CA GLU A 217 -10.83 -1.02 -32.51
C GLU A 217 -9.66 -0.03 -32.60
N ILE A 218 -9.03 0.32 -31.45
CA ILE A 218 -7.92 1.28 -31.44
C ILE A 218 -6.66 0.60 -32.01
N PRO A 219 -5.94 1.27 -32.95
CA PRO A 219 -4.67 0.75 -33.44
C PRO A 219 -3.66 0.51 -32.34
N ARG A 220 -2.80 -0.52 -32.51
CA ARG A 220 -1.85 -0.99 -31.48
C ARG A 220 -1.01 0.13 -30.85
N LEU A 221 -0.42 1.00 -31.66
CA LEU A 221 0.53 2.01 -31.17
C LEU A 221 -0.14 3.10 -30.31
N PRO A 222 -1.24 3.76 -30.73
CA PRO A 222 -1.97 4.70 -29.90
C PRO A 222 -2.49 4.10 -28.59
N LEU A 223 -3.08 2.90 -28.64
CA LEU A 223 -3.54 2.20 -27.44
C LEU A 223 -2.39 1.94 -26.48
N PHE A 224 -1.27 1.42 -26.98
CA PHE A 224 -0.09 1.14 -26.18
C PHE A 224 0.47 2.41 -25.51
N ILE A 225 0.63 3.51 -26.25
CA ILE A 225 1.12 4.79 -25.69
C ILE A 225 0.17 5.28 -24.60
N SER A 226 -1.14 5.29 -24.85
CA SER A 226 -2.13 5.72 -23.86
C SER A 226 -2.02 4.90 -22.55
N CYS A 227 -1.92 3.58 -22.67
CA CYS A 227 -1.79 2.68 -21.51
C CYS A 227 -0.48 2.90 -20.75
N VAL A 228 0.65 3.09 -21.43
CA VAL A 228 1.95 3.37 -20.79
C VAL A 228 1.90 4.70 -20.05
N LEU A 229 1.28 5.73 -20.59
CA LEU A 229 1.12 7.03 -19.95
C LEU A 229 0.26 6.92 -18.69
N VAL A 230 -0.87 6.21 -18.76
CA VAL A 230 -1.73 5.97 -17.56
C VAL A 230 -0.98 5.16 -16.50
N MET A 231 -0.32 4.08 -16.91
CA MET A 231 0.49 3.25 -16.01
C MET A 231 1.62 4.03 -15.36
N GLY A 232 2.13 5.09 -15.97
CA GLY A 232 3.15 5.97 -15.39
C GLY A 232 2.73 6.50 -14.01
N GLY A 233 1.52 7.02 -13.85
CA GLY A 233 1.01 7.47 -12.56
C GLY A 233 0.84 6.34 -11.54
N PHE A 234 0.35 5.19 -11.98
CA PHE A 234 0.16 4.02 -11.10
C PHE A 234 1.50 3.46 -10.61
N ILE A 235 2.50 3.33 -11.52
CA ILE A 235 3.86 2.88 -11.21
C ILE A 235 4.56 3.88 -10.27
N PHE A 236 4.39 5.18 -10.48
CA PHE A 236 4.90 6.20 -9.56
C PHE A 236 4.33 6.01 -8.15
N LYS A 237 3.02 5.79 -8.02
CA LYS A 237 2.36 5.58 -6.72
C LYS A 237 2.76 4.26 -6.07
N LEU A 238 2.95 3.19 -6.84
CA LEU A 238 3.50 1.92 -6.38
C LEU A 238 4.97 2.08 -5.92
N GLY A 239 5.68 3.09 -6.45
CA GLY A 239 7.10 3.29 -6.22
C GLY A 239 7.96 2.23 -6.89
N ALA A 240 7.57 1.75 -8.08
CA ALA A 240 8.33 0.80 -8.88
C ALA A 240 9.23 1.51 -9.91
N PHE A 241 10.21 0.78 -10.46
CA PHE A 241 11.07 1.28 -11.53
C PHE A 241 10.23 1.63 -12.78
N PRO A 242 10.53 2.71 -13.50
CA PRO A 242 11.62 3.69 -13.29
C PRO A 242 11.24 4.87 -12.37
N LEU A 243 9.99 4.99 -11.94
CA LEU A 243 9.45 6.14 -11.22
C LEU A 243 9.56 6.04 -9.69
N HIS A 244 10.58 5.32 -9.19
CA HIS A 244 10.83 5.05 -7.77
C HIS A 244 11.72 6.08 -7.05
N ILE A 245 12.35 7.00 -7.80
CA ILE A 245 13.45 7.87 -7.35
C ILE A 245 13.10 8.69 -6.09
N TRP A 246 11.83 9.05 -5.92
CA TRP A 246 11.34 9.80 -4.78
C TRP A 246 11.38 9.02 -3.44
N SER A 247 11.18 7.70 -3.50
CA SER A 247 10.92 6.87 -2.32
C SER A 247 12.07 6.85 -1.29
N PRO A 248 13.35 6.67 -1.66
CA PRO A 248 14.45 6.64 -0.70
C PRO A 248 14.61 7.94 0.09
N ASP A 249 14.52 9.10 -0.58
CA ASP A 249 14.70 10.40 0.03
C ASP A 249 13.53 10.73 0.97
N VAL A 250 12.30 10.38 0.56
CA VAL A 250 11.08 10.58 1.38
C VAL A 250 11.11 9.71 2.63
N TYR A 251 11.50 8.42 2.51
CA TYR A 251 11.52 7.52 3.66
C TYR A 251 12.60 7.91 4.68
N GLU A 252 13.76 8.37 4.21
CA GLU A 252 14.81 8.88 5.09
C GLU A 252 14.35 10.12 5.86
N ALA A 253 13.63 11.03 5.18
CA ALA A 253 13.26 12.34 5.73
C ALA A 253 12.01 12.34 6.63
N ALA A 254 10.97 11.56 6.27
CA ALA A 254 9.70 11.55 6.98
C ALA A 254 9.80 10.82 8.35
N PRO A 255 8.93 11.17 9.33
CA PRO A 255 8.84 10.43 10.60
C PRO A 255 8.52 8.96 10.39
N THR A 256 9.15 8.08 11.16
CA THR A 256 9.05 6.62 10.97
C THR A 256 7.62 6.07 10.94
N PRO A 257 6.65 6.52 11.77
CA PRO A 257 5.25 6.08 11.64
C PRO A 257 4.57 6.50 10.33
N VAL A 258 4.92 7.69 9.79
CA VAL A 258 4.43 8.15 8.47
C VAL A 258 5.03 7.29 7.35
N VAL A 259 6.32 6.96 7.46
CA VAL A 259 6.99 6.07 6.51
C VAL A 259 6.33 4.68 6.47
N ALA A 260 5.91 4.15 7.63
CA ALA A 260 5.16 2.91 7.69
C ALA A 260 3.86 2.98 6.85
N VAL A 261 3.12 4.08 6.95
CA VAL A 261 1.91 4.32 6.13
C VAL A 261 2.27 4.40 4.65
N PHE A 262 3.28 5.19 4.26
CA PHE A 262 3.69 5.37 2.86
C PHE A 262 4.21 4.08 2.23
N SER A 263 4.83 3.22 3.02
CA SER A 263 5.38 1.95 2.53
C SER A 263 4.31 0.94 2.12
N VAL A 264 3.09 1.06 2.64
CA VAL A 264 2.04 0.04 2.47
C VAL A 264 0.79 0.60 1.81
N ILE A 265 0.10 1.56 2.45
CA ILE A 265 -1.26 1.95 2.07
C ILE A 265 -1.34 2.48 0.63
N PRO A 266 -0.55 3.49 0.20
CA PRO A 266 -0.60 3.97 -1.17
C PRO A 266 -0.19 2.92 -2.20
N LYS A 267 0.75 2.03 -1.83
CA LYS A 267 1.26 1.00 -2.74
C LYS A 267 0.24 -0.09 -3.00
N LEU A 268 -0.42 -0.60 -1.95
CA LEU A 268 -1.46 -1.61 -2.12
C LEU A 268 -2.71 -1.05 -2.80
N ALA A 269 -3.05 0.22 -2.55
CA ALA A 269 -4.09 0.92 -3.30
C ALA A 269 -3.73 1.05 -4.79
N ALA A 270 -2.49 1.42 -5.12
CA ALA A 270 -2.00 1.47 -6.50
C ALA A 270 -1.99 0.09 -7.15
N LEU A 271 -1.58 -0.95 -6.41
CA LEU A 271 -1.61 -2.34 -6.90
C LEU A 271 -3.02 -2.77 -7.31
N SER A 272 -4.04 -2.41 -6.53
CA SER A 272 -5.43 -2.74 -6.85
C SER A 272 -5.91 -2.07 -8.15
N ILE A 273 -5.48 -0.83 -8.40
CA ILE A 273 -5.79 -0.13 -9.65
C ILE A 273 -5.06 -0.77 -10.83
N ILE A 274 -3.76 -1.07 -10.68
CA ILE A 274 -2.98 -1.75 -11.72
C ILE A 274 -3.63 -3.08 -12.07
N PHE A 275 -4.02 -3.86 -11.05
CA PHE A 275 -4.70 -5.13 -11.23
C PHE A 275 -5.99 -4.98 -12.04
N LYS A 276 -6.86 -4.05 -11.66
CA LYS A 276 -8.12 -3.79 -12.39
C LYS A 276 -7.85 -3.31 -13.82
N PHE A 277 -6.98 -2.32 -13.98
CA PHE A 277 -6.68 -1.72 -15.28
C PHE A 277 -6.13 -2.75 -16.28
N VAL A 278 -5.18 -3.57 -15.87
CA VAL A 278 -4.55 -4.60 -16.71
C VAL A 278 -5.52 -5.69 -17.11
N ASN A 279 -6.44 -6.08 -16.23
CA ASN A 279 -7.45 -7.10 -16.54
C ASN A 279 -8.54 -6.54 -17.47
N ILE A 280 -8.99 -5.30 -17.25
CA ILE A 280 -10.06 -4.69 -18.08
C ILE A 280 -9.52 -4.28 -19.45
N VAL A 281 -8.34 -3.66 -19.52
CA VAL A 281 -7.68 -3.29 -20.78
C VAL A 281 -6.92 -4.49 -21.35
N SER A 282 -7.55 -5.67 -21.31
CA SER A 282 -7.02 -6.89 -21.89
C SER A 282 -7.27 -6.88 -23.41
N SER A 283 -6.26 -6.48 -24.17
CA SER A 283 -6.28 -6.50 -25.63
C SER A 283 -5.16 -7.40 -26.16
N PRO A 284 -5.40 -8.23 -27.19
CA PRO A 284 -4.35 -9.01 -27.85
C PRO A 284 -3.18 -8.15 -28.37
N MET A 285 -3.41 -6.85 -28.52
CA MET A 285 -2.41 -5.91 -29.01
C MET A 285 -1.37 -5.51 -27.97
N ILE A 286 -1.64 -5.72 -26.66
CA ILE A 286 -0.73 -5.37 -25.57
C ILE A 286 -0.34 -6.64 -24.83
N ASP A 287 0.94 -7.02 -24.89
CA ASP A 287 1.48 -8.12 -24.08
C ASP A 287 1.84 -7.62 -22.67
N TRP A 288 0.84 -7.55 -21.78
CA TRP A 288 1.02 -7.14 -20.40
C TRP A 288 2.04 -7.99 -19.65
N GLN A 289 2.17 -9.28 -19.96
CA GLN A 289 3.13 -10.16 -19.30
C GLN A 289 4.57 -9.73 -19.58
N VAL A 290 4.87 -9.31 -20.81
CA VAL A 290 6.19 -8.78 -21.15
C VAL A 290 6.45 -7.44 -20.46
N TRP A 291 5.50 -6.50 -20.58
CA TRP A 291 5.69 -5.15 -20.06
C TRP A 291 5.83 -5.09 -18.55
N ILE A 292 4.86 -5.66 -17.83
CA ILE A 292 4.89 -5.71 -16.37
C ILE A 292 6.03 -6.60 -15.89
N GLY A 293 6.36 -7.66 -16.63
CA GLY A 293 7.48 -8.55 -16.32
C GLY A 293 8.82 -7.82 -16.34
N VAL A 294 9.07 -7.01 -17.36
CA VAL A 294 10.28 -6.17 -17.44
C VAL A 294 10.34 -5.18 -16.28
N LEU A 295 9.22 -4.50 -15.97
CA LEU A 295 9.12 -3.58 -14.85
C LEU A 295 9.36 -4.29 -13.50
N ALA A 296 8.82 -5.49 -13.34
CA ALA A 296 9.00 -6.31 -12.14
C ALA A 296 10.47 -6.70 -11.95
N ILE A 297 11.13 -7.24 -12.98
CA ILE A 297 12.56 -7.60 -12.95
C ILE A 297 13.41 -6.38 -12.62
N ALA A 298 13.17 -5.26 -13.32
CA ALA A 298 13.92 -4.03 -13.11
C ALA A 298 13.73 -3.48 -11.66
N SER A 299 12.48 -3.50 -11.15
CA SER A 299 12.17 -3.05 -9.79
C SER A 299 12.85 -3.93 -8.73
N MET A 300 12.78 -5.26 -8.87
CA MET A 300 13.45 -6.19 -7.97
C MET A 300 14.97 -5.98 -7.98
N THR A 301 15.57 -5.85 -9.17
CA THR A 301 17.01 -5.73 -9.33
C THR A 301 17.52 -4.39 -8.80
N VAL A 302 16.97 -3.27 -9.26
CA VAL A 302 17.37 -1.93 -8.81
C VAL A 302 17.14 -1.77 -7.30
N GLY A 303 15.99 -2.22 -6.78
CA GLY A 303 15.69 -2.16 -5.36
C GLY A 303 16.70 -2.92 -4.51
N ASN A 304 16.93 -4.20 -4.82
CA ASN A 304 17.81 -5.05 -4.01
C ASN A 304 19.29 -4.62 -4.08
N PHE A 305 19.81 -4.33 -5.28
CA PHE A 305 21.20 -3.92 -5.40
C PHE A 305 21.46 -2.55 -4.75
N SER A 306 20.52 -1.61 -4.86
CA SER A 306 20.64 -0.30 -4.18
C SER A 306 20.56 -0.42 -2.66
N ALA A 307 19.76 -1.35 -2.12
CA ALA A 307 19.63 -1.59 -0.68
C ALA A 307 20.95 -2.04 -0.02
N LEU A 308 21.80 -2.78 -0.73
CA LEU A 308 23.08 -3.30 -0.20
C LEU A 308 24.01 -2.19 0.32
N TRP A 309 24.03 -1.04 -0.34
CA TRP A 309 24.94 0.07 -0.05
C TRP A 309 24.42 1.04 1.02
N GLN A 310 23.17 0.86 1.47
CA GLN A 310 22.57 1.82 2.40
C GLN A 310 23.15 1.69 3.82
N LYS A 311 23.27 2.84 4.46
CA LYS A 311 23.74 2.99 5.86
C LYS A 311 22.60 3.39 6.81
N ASP A 312 21.51 3.94 6.29
CA ASP A 312 20.29 4.29 7.01
C ASP A 312 19.24 3.19 6.83
N VAL A 313 18.62 2.73 7.92
CA VAL A 313 17.64 1.62 7.90
C VAL A 313 16.39 2.01 7.13
N LYS A 314 15.86 3.25 7.29
CA LYS A 314 14.65 3.67 6.58
C LYS A 314 14.89 3.75 5.07
N ARG A 315 16.06 4.29 4.68
CA ARG A 315 16.47 4.34 3.28
C ARG A 315 16.69 2.95 2.69
N MET A 316 17.27 2.05 3.45
CA MET A 316 17.42 0.64 3.07
C MET A 316 16.05 -0.02 2.85
N LEU A 317 15.10 0.18 3.78
CA LEU A 317 13.74 -0.33 3.64
C LEU A 317 12.95 0.35 2.51
N ALA A 318 13.29 1.58 2.13
CA ALA A 318 12.73 2.21 0.93
C ALA A 318 13.12 1.44 -0.34
N TYR A 319 14.40 1.11 -0.50
CA TYR A 319 14.86 0.29 -1.61
C TYR A 319 14.30 -1.14 -1.56
N SER A 320 14.22 -1.71 -0.36
CA SER A 320 13.50 -2.97 -0.13
C SER A 320 12.04 -2.89 -0.62
N SER A 321 11.34 -1.79 -0.33
CA SER A 321 9.95 -1.63 -0.76
C SER A 321 9.80 -1.46 -2.28
N ILE A 322 10.83 -0.96 -2.98
CA ILE A 322 10.90 -0.96 -4.45
C ILE A 322 11.04 -2.39 -4.99
N ALA A 323 11.90 -3.20 -4.35
CA ALA A 323 12.03 -4.61 -4.71
C ALA A 323 10.71 -5.39 -4.47
N HIS A 324 10.04 -5.16 -3.34
CA HIS A 324 8.74 -5.76 -3.04
C HIS A 324 7.63 -5.31 -4.00
N ALA A 325 7.67 -4.06 -4.50
CA ALA A 325 6.78 -3.61 -5.57
C ALA A 325 6.96 -4.46 -6.84
N GLY A 326 8.20 -4.85 -7.16
CA GLY A 326 8.48 -5.82 -8.23
C GLY A 326 7.84 -7.19 -7.97
N PHE A 327 7.97 -7.76 -6.77
CA PHE A 327 7.31 -9.02 -6.40
C PHE A 327 5.77 -8.93 -6.43
N LEU A 328 5.18 -7.80 -6.02
CA LEU A 328 3.74 -7.55 -6.11
C LEU A 328 3.26 -7.53 -7.58
N LEU A 329 4.04 -6.93 -8.48
CA LEU A 329 3.75 -6.94 -9.91
C LEU A 329 3.81 -8.37 -10.50
N VAL A 330 4.72 -9.23 -10.02
CA VAL A 330 4.79 -10.64 -10.45
C VAL A 330 3.46 -11.36 -10.18
N GLY A 331 2.80 -11.08 -9.05
CA GLY A 331 1.50 -11.69 -8.71
C GLY A 331 0.40 -11.39 -9.74
N ILE A 332 0.44 -10.24 -10.42
CA ILE A 332 -0.54 -9.87 -11.46
C ILE A 332 -0.31 -10.69 -12.76
N LEU A 333 0.94 -11.09 -13.04
CA LEU A 333 1.35 -11.64 -14.34
C LEU A 333 0.86 -13.07 -14.63
N ALA A 334 0.44 -13.78 -13.61
CA ALA A 334 -0.05 -15.14 -13.79
C ALA A 334 -1.38 -15.20 -14.55
N PHE A 335 -2.19 -14.13 -14.51
CA PHE A 335 -3.53 -14.03 -15.14
C PHE A 335 -4.42 -15.25 -14.87
N THR A 336 -4.27 -15.85 -13.70
CA THR A 336 -5.05 -16.99 -13.22
C THR A 336 -5.67 -16.67 -11.88
N SER A 337 -6.74 -17.37 -11.52
CA SER A 337 -7.34 -17.21 -10.18
C SER A 337 -6.32 -17.50 -9.07
N GLY A 338 -5.48 -18.52 -9.23
CA GLY A 338 -4.39 -18.82 -8.30
C GLY A 338 -3.35 -17.70 -8.21
N GLY A 339 -3.01 -17.04 -9.34
CA GLY A 339 -2.10 -15.88 -9.36
C GLY A 339 -2.68 -14.69 -8.61
N ASN A 340 -3.95 -14.39 -8.81
CA ASN A 340 -4.65 -13.31 -8.11
C ASN A 340 -4.71 -13.57 -6.60
N GLN A 341 -4.94 -14.81 -6.20
CA GLN A 341 -4.92 -15.25 -4.80
C GLN A 341 -3.52 -15.11 -4.20
N ALA A 342 -2.48 -15.53 -4.92
CA ALA A 342 -1.08 -15.40 -4.50
C ALA A 342 -0.66 -13.93 -4.34
N MET A 343 -1.06 -13.06 -5.28
CA MET A 343 -0.84 -11.62 -5.21
C MET A 343 -1.44 -11.03 -3.93
N LEU A 344 -2.69 -11.35 -3.63
CA LEU A 344 -3.39 -10.78 -2.48
C LEU A 344 -2.85 -11.33 -1.16
N PHE A 345 -2.49 -12.61 -1.12
CA PHE A 345 -1.78 -13.20 0.02
C PHE A 345 -0.45 -12.45 0.26
N TYR A 346 0.35 -12.26 -0.80
CA TYR A 346 1.62 -11.53 -0.69
C TYR A 346 1.40 -10.08 -0.23
N ALA A 347 0.44 -9.37 -0.79
CA ALA A 347 0.10 -8.00 -0.41
C ALA A 347 -0.24 -7.89 1.08
N SER A 348 -0.97 -8.85 1.62
CA SER A 348 -1.36 -8.88 3.03
C SER A 348 -0.18 -9.21 3.96
N ILE A 349 0.68 -10.15 3.57
CA ILE A 349 1.90 -10.45 4.34
C ILE A 349 2.88 -9.27 4.26
N TYR A 350 2.99 -8.61 3.10
CA TYR A 350 3.78 -7.39 2.92
C TYR A 350 3.34 -6.27 3.87
N LEU A 351 2.02 -6.09 4.05
CA LEU A 351 1.46 -5.15 5.03
C LEU A 351 1.96 -5.48 6.44
N LEU A 352 1.81 -6.72 6.89
CA LEU A 352 2.23 -7.15 8.22
C LEU A 352 3.75 -6.97 8.44
N MET A 353 4.56 -7.40 7.48
CA MET A 353 6.02 -7.30 7.55
C MET A 353 6.49 -5.84 7.69
N ASN A 354 5.94 -4.93 6.87
CA ASN A 354 6.38 -3.54 6.88
C ASN A 354 5.94 -2.79 8.14
N PHE A 355 4.69 -2.94 8.59
CA PHE A 355 4.26 -2.32 9.84
C PHE A 355 5.05 -2.85 11.03
N ALA A 356 5.35 -4.15 11.09
CA ALA A 356 6.22 -4.72 12.13
C ALA A 356 7.65 -4.16 12.05
N ALA A 357 8.24 -4.08 10.84
CA ALA A 357 9.58 -3.54 10.64
C ALA A 357 9.69 -2.08 11.10
N PHE A 358 8.81 -1.21 10.62
CA PHE A 358 8.86 0.21 10.95
C PHE A 358 8.51 0.47 12.42
N PHE A 359 7.60 -0.30 13.02
CA PHE A 359 7.33 -0.22 14.46
C PHE A 359 8.59 -0.52 15.29
N LEU A 360 9.28 -1.64 15.00
CA LEU A 360 10.49 -2.02 15.70
C LEU A 360 11.63 -1.01 15.48
N ILE A 361 11.81 -0.52 14.26
CA ILE A 361 12.78 0.53 13.96
C ILE A 361 12.46 1.81 14.74
N GLN A 362 11.20 2.21 14.85
CA GLN A 362 10.77 3.33 15.67
C GLN A 362 11.17 3.16 17.15
N VAL A 363 11.03 1.95 17.68
CA VAL A 363 11.46 1.66 19.06
C VAL A 363 12.98 1.80 19.18
N PHE A 364 13.76 1.30 18.21
CA PHE A 364 15.23 1.50 18.22
C PHE A 364 15.61 2.97 18.05
N GLU A 365 14.99 3.70 17.13
CA GLU A 365 15.22 5.15 16.94
C GLU A 365 14.97 5.96 18.21
N LYS A 366 13.96 5.56 19.01
CA LYS A 366 13.66 6.18 20.31
C LYS A 366 14.82 6.01 21.33
N HIS A 367 15.54 4.90 21.27
CA HIS A 367 16.65 4.60 22.18
C HIS A 367 17.97 5.17 21.68
N THR A 368 18.23 5.14 20.38
CA THR A 368 19.50 5.57 19.79
C THR A 368 19.48 7.04 19.34
N GLY A 369 18.31 7.60 19.09
CA GLY A 369 18.14 8.93 18.49
C GLY A 369 18.45 9.01 17.00
N THR A 370 18.74 7.87 16.33
CA THR A 370 19.18 7.78 14.94
C THR A 370 18.62 6.51 14.27
N THR A 371 18.56 6.53 12.93
CA THR A 371 18.21 5.39 12.10
C THR A 371 19.42 4.79 11.37
N SER A 372 20.63 5.17 11.77
CA SER A 372 21.87 4.62 11.22
C SER A 372 22.07 3.17 11.65
N ILE A 373 22.43 2.29 10.68
CA ILE A 373 22.75 0.88 10.95
C ILE A 373 23.99 0.76 11.83
N ASP A 374 24.95 1.69 11.66
CA ASP A 374 26.18 1.68 12.47
C ASP A 374 25.93 1.89 13.96
N ASP A 375 24.92 2.69 14.31
CA ASP A 375 24.53 2.96 15.70
C ASP A 375 23.73 1.81 16.34
N MET A 376 23.35 0.79 15.55
CA MET A 376 22.71 -0.43 16.05
C MET A 376 23.72 -1.48 16.55
N LYS A 377 25.03 -1.25 16.39
CA LYS A 377 26.07 -2.20 16.80
C LYS A 377 25.97 -2.56 18.28
N GLY A 378 25.91 -3.86 18.59
CA GLY A 378 25.91 -4.38 19.94
C GLY A 378 24.63 -4.15 20.74
N LEU A 379 23.60 -3.49 20.19
CA LEU A 379 22.34 -3.27 20.91
C LEU A 379 21.59 -4.57 21.20
N GLY A 380 21.89 -5.65 20.49
CA GLY A 380 21.32 -6.97 20.76
C GLY A 380 21.60 -7.50 22.16
N GLN A 381 22.73 -7.13 22.77
CA GLN A 381 23.05 -7.49 24.15
C GLN A 381 22.25 -6.68 25.17
N LYS A 382 21.93 -5.42 24.85
CA LYS A 382 21.19 -4.51 25.73
C LYS A 382 19.66 -4.61 25.56
N LEU A 383 19.18 -4.94 24.36
CA LEU A 383 17.77 -5.06 24.01
C LEU A 383 17.50 -6.43 23.33
N PRO A 384 17.80 -7.56 23.99
CA PRO A 384 17.81 -8.87 23.34
C PRO A 384 16.45 -9.25 22.76
N TYR A 385 15.38 -9.01 23.51
CA TYR A 385 14.03 -9.35 23.07
C TYR A 385 13.62 -8.61 21.78
N LEU A 386 13.78 -7.28 21.74
CA LEU A 386 13.45 -6.48 20.57
C LEU A 386 14.34 -6.83 19.36
N SER A 387 15.61 -7.18 19.64
CA SER A 387 16.55 -7.60 18.59
C SER A 387 16.19 -8.95 17.98
N VAL A 388 15.62 -9.87 18.77
CA VAL A 388 15.05 -11.13 18.25
C VAL A 388 13.80 -10.86 17.40
N LEU A 389 12.91 -9.95 17.83
CA LEU A 389 11.75 -9.59 17.01
C LEU A 389 12.16 -8.99 15.66
N ILE A 390 13.17 -8.09 15.66
CA ILE A 390 13.66 -7.52 14.40
C ILE A 390 14.34 -8.56 13.51
N LEU A 391 15.05 -9.54 14.08
CA LEU A 391 15.61 -10.68 13.35
C LEU A 391 14.50 -11.45 12.63
N ILE A 392 13.40 -11.79 13.31
CA ILE A 392 12.26 -12.50 12.72
C ILE A 392 11.66 -11.69 11.56
N VAL A 393 11.49 -10.38 11.73
CA VAL A 393 10.95 -9.52 10.68
C VAL A 393 11.90 -9.44 9.47
N MET A 394 13.22 -9.35 9.68
CA MET A 394 14.19 -9.34 8.59
C MET A 394 14.22 -10.68 7.84
N ILE A 395 14.07 -11.80 8.54
CA ILE A 395 13.91 -13.13 7.93
C ILE A 395 12.61 -13.18 7.11
N ALA A 396 11.51 -12.61 7.63
CA ALA A 396 10.24 -12.57 6.91
C ALA A 396 10.31 -11.73 5.63
N LEU A 397 10.92 -10.55 5.67
CA LEU A 397 11.15 -9.70 4.50
C LEU A 397 12.03 -10.38 3.46
N THR A 398 13.02 -11.13 3.88
CA THR A 398 13.85 -11.97 2.98
C THR A 398 12.99 -13.06 2.32
N GLY A 399 12.00 -13.60 3.04
CA GLY A 399 11.18 -14.72 2.62
C GLY A 399 11.85 -16.06 2.90
N LEU A 400 12.36 -16.25 4.11
CA LEU A 400 12.95 -17.51 4.57
C LEU A 400 12.02 -18.22 5.57
N PRO A 401 12.04 -19.58 5.62
CA PRO A 401 11.37 -20.31 6.67
C PRO A 401 11.97 -19.95 8.06
N PRO A 402 11.23 -20.00 9.14
CA PRO A 402 9.81 -20.32 9.30
C PRO A 402 8.90 -19.08 9.37
N THR A 403 8.82 -18.29 8.31
CA THR A 403 8.01 -17.05 8.30
C THR A 403 7.04 -17.01 7.13
N ALA A 404 5.92 -16.31 7.29
CA ALA A 404 4.89 -16.15 6.26
C ALA A 404 5.40 -15.49 4.97
N GLY A 405 6.49 -14.72 5.04
CA GLY A 405 7.15 -14.17 3.86
C GLY A 405 7.65 -15.23 2.89
N PHE A 406 8.08 -16.40 3.40
CA PHE A 406 8.41 -17.55 2.57
C PHE A 406 7.19 -18.08 1.81
N ASN A 407 6.08 -18.33 2.51
CA ASN A 407 4.84 -18.81 1.87
C ASN A 407 4.35 -17.82 0.82
N ALA A 408 4.43 -16.51 1.10
CA ALA A 408 4.02 -15.47 0.17
C ALA A 408 4.83 -15.51 -1.14
N LYS A 409 6.15 -15.63 -1.07
CA LYS A 409 7.01 -15.78 -2.25
C LYS A 409 6.76 -17.11 -2.96
N LEU A 410 6.62 -18.19 -2.19
CA LEU A 410 6.35 -19.52 -2.74
C LEU A 410 5.07 -19.53 -3.57
N TYR A 411 3.98 -18.96 -3.06
CA TYR A 411 2.70 -18.91 -3.78
C TYR A 411 2.78 -18.11 -5.08
N ILE A 412 3.46 -16.94 -5.06
CA ILE A 412 3.65 -16.15 -6.28
C ILE A 412 4.48 -16.91 -7.31
N PHE A 413 5.57 -17.53 -6.91
CA PHE A 413 6.42 -18.27 -7.83
C PHE A 413 5.77 -19.55 -8.35
N SER A 414 4.97 -20.25 -7.51
CA SER A 414 4.18 -21.40 -7.96
C SER A 414 3.14 -20.98 -9.01
N ALA A 415 2.38 -19.92 -8.74
CA ALA A 415 1.39 -19.42 -9.70
C ALA A 415 2.02 -18.99 -11.03
N LEU A 416 3.22 -18.38 -10.97
CA LEU A 416 3.98 -17.98 -12.16
C LEU A 416 4.46 -19.21 -12.94
N TRP A 417 4.92 -20.25 -12.23
CA TRP A 417 5.34 -21.52 -12.84
C TRP A 417 4.18 -22.23 -13.53
N ASP A 418 3.02 -22.30 -12.87
CA ASP A 418 1.81 -22.90 -13.44
C ASP A 418 1.37 -22.13 -14.71
N SER A 419 1.43 -20.81 -14.69
CA SER A 419 1.14 -19.96 -15.86
C SER A 419 2.15 -20.19 -16.99
N TYR A 420 3.44 -20.42 -16.66
CA TYR A 420 4.46 -20.75 -17.66
C TYR A 420 4.18 -22.12 -18.30
N GLN A 421 3.85 -23.13 -17.52
CA GLN A 421 3.55 -24.46 -18.03
C GLN A 421 2.33 -24.50 -18.97
N THR A 422 1.34 -23.64 -18.73
CA THR A 422 0.13 -23.58 -19.56
C THR A 422 0.29 -22.70 -20.80
N GLY A 423 1.05 -21.60 -20.71
CA GLY A 423 1.18 -20.60 -21.77
C GLY A 423 2.52 -20.57 -22.49
N GLU A 424 3.53 -21.31 -22.02
CA GLU A 424 4.91 -21.44 -22.57
C GLU A 424 5.62 -20.11 -22.88
N LYS A 425 5.16 -18.98 -22.28
CA LYS A 425 5.81 -17.69 -22.50
C LYS A 425 7.14 -17.60 -21.76
N THR A 426 8.22 -17.59 -22.50
CA THR A 426 9.62 -17.56 -21.99
C THR A 426 9.88 -16.41 -21.00
N ILE A 427 9.17 -15.27 -21.11
CA ILE A 427 9.33 -14.15 -20.18
C ILE A 427 8.98 -14.55 -18.74
N LEU A 428 7.97 -15.42 -18.51
CA LEU A 428 7.57 -15.88 -17.19
C LEU A 428 8.70 -16.67 -16.51
N LEU A 429 9.41 -17.49 -17.28
CA LEU A 429 10.60 -18.21 -16.79
C LEU A 429 11.71 -17.24 -16.36
N TRP A 430 11.98 -16.20 -17.17
CA TRP A 430 12.96 -15.18 -16.80
C TRP A 430 12.58 -14.43 -15.55
N ILE A 431 11.29 -14.07 -15.37
CA ILE A 431 10.81 -13.41 -14.17
C ILE A 431 11.02 -14.32 -12.94
N LEU A 432 10.75 -15.61 -13.06
CA LEU A 432 10.97 -16.58 -11.99
C LEU A 432 12.45 -16.67 -11.62
N VAL A 433 13.36 -16.82 -12.60
CA VAL A 433 14.80 -16.91 -12.37
C VAL A 433 15.33 -15.62 -11.71
N PHE A 434 14.99 -14.45 -12.26
CA PHE A 434 15.39 -13.18 -11.67
C PHE A 434 14.78 -12.94 -10.30
N GLY A 435 13.53 -13.37 -10.06
CA GLY A 435 12.87 -13.28 -8.76
C GLY A 435 13.60 -14.11 -7.68
N LEU A 436 13.97 -15.34 -8.01
CA LEU A 436 14.77 -16.20 -7.11
C LEU A 436 16.16 -15.61 -6.83
N LEU A 437 16.88 -15.16 -7.86
CA LEU A 437 18.19 -14.52 -7.69
C LEU A 437 18.10 -13.27 -6.83
N ASN A 438 17.09 -12.43 -7.06
CA ASN A 438 16.86 -11.24 -6.27
C ASN A 438 16.48 -11.55 -4.81
N THR A 439 15.81 -12.67 -4.54
CA THR A 439 15.56 -13.15 -3.18
C THR A 439 16.87 -13.46 -2.46
N VAL A 440 17.83 -14.12 -3.14
CA VAL A 440 19.18 -14.39 -2.58
C VAL A 440 19.91 -13.08 -2.29
N VAL A 441 19.90 -12.12 -3.22
CA VAL A 441 20.53 -10.80 -3.01
C VAL A 441 19.93 -10.09 -1.79
N SER A 442 18.63 -10.17 -1.60
CA SER A 442 17.94 -9.51 -0.47
C SER A 442 18.40 -10.02 0.90
N LEU A 443 18.85 -11.28 0.99
CA LEU A 443 19.37 -11.87 2.22
C LEU A 443 20.52 -11.04 2.82
N PHE A 444 21.42 -10.54 1.98
CA PHE A 444 22.63 -9.86 2.46
C PHE A 444 22.30 -8.56 3.20
N TYR A 445 21.41 -7.71 2.68
CA TYR A 445 21.13 -6.44 3.36
C TYR A 445 20.14 -6.60 4.51
N TYR A 446 19.21 -7.56 4.47
CA TYR A 446 18.32 -7.79 5.60
C TYR A 446 19.07 -8.40 6.79
N LEU A 447 19.95 -9.37 6.58
CA LEU A 447 20.75 -9.95 7.64
C LEU A 447 21.85 -9.01 8.17
N LYS A 448 22.18 -7.95 7.45
CA LYS A 448 23.10 -6.90 7.92
C LYS A 448 22.64 -6.30 9.26
N ILE A 449 21.34 -6.03 9.44
CA ILE A 449 20.80 -5.45 10.69
C ILE A 449 20.99 -6.41 11.88
N PRO A 450 20.49 -7.68 11.87
CA PRO A 450 20.76 -8.62 12.94
C PRO A 450 22.25 -8.88 13.17
N TYR A 451 23.05 -8.91 12.10
CA TYR A 451 24.49 -9.07 12.23
C TYR A 451 25.12 -7.92 13.04
N PHE A 452 24.71 -6.68 12.81
CA PHE A 452 25.18 -5.52 13.56
C PHE A 452 24.68 -5.54 15.01
N LEU A 453 23.43 -5.95 15.23
CA LEU A 453 22.86 -6.04 16.57
C LEU A 453 23.58 -7.07 17.47
N PHE A 454 23.87 -8.27 16.95
CA PHE A 454 24.34 -9.38 17.76
C PHE A 454 25.84 -9.62 17.72
N PHE A 455 26.50 -9.37 16.57
CA PHE A 455 27.92 -9.78 16.35
C PHE A 455 28.92 -8.62 16.35
N LYS A 456 28.45 -7.37 16.33
CA LYS A 456 29.35 -6.20 16.46
C LYS A 456 29.36 -5.70 17.89
N THR A 457 30.54 -5.21 18.32
CA THR A 457 30.72 -4.59 19.65
C THR A 457 30.14 -3.19 19.67
N LEU A 458 29.64 -2.78 20.82
CA LEU A 458 29.13 -1.44 21.05
C LEU A 458 30.24 -0.39 20.75
N SER A 459 29.94 0.55 19.88
CA SER A 459 30.89 1.60 19.53
C SER A 459 30.88 2.81 20.47
N ASN A 460 29.79 3.02 21.21
CA ASN A 460 29.61 4.11 22.16
C ASN A 460 28.77 3.66 23.37
N GLU A 461 28.96 4.27 24.53
CA GLU A 461 28.09 4.11 25.69
C GLU A 461 26.74 4.79 25.45
N ILE A 462 25.89 4.15 24.65
CA ILE A 462 24.51 4.61 24.48
C ILE A 462 23.77 4.32 25.79
N GLN A 463 23.34 5.37 26.49
CA GLN A 463 22.44 5.26 27.65
C GLN A 463 21.07 4.81 27.15
N ILE A 464 20.78 3.53 27.29
CA ILE A 464 19.47 2.98 26.92
C ILE A 464 18.45 3.40 27.97
N LYS A 465 17.46 4.16 27.55
CA LYS A 465 16.26 4.40 28.35
C LYS A 465 15.52 3.06 28.52
N THR A 466 15.07 2.75 29.75
CA THR A 466 14.31 1.53 30.04
C THR A 466 13.17 1.36 29.03
N THR A 467 13.17 0.21 28.33
CA THR A 467 12.06 -0.17 27.44
C THR A 467 10.80 -0.39 28.27
N ARG A 468 9.69 0.17 27.84
CA ARG A 468 8.41 -0.10 28.51
C ARG A 468 7.92 -1.48 28.08
N THR A 469 7.41 -2.29 29.01
CA THR A 469 6.83 -3.63 28.76
C THR A 469 5.83 -3.62 27.59
N ILE A 470 5.12 -2.50 27.41
CA ILE A 470 4.13 -2.34 26.36
C ILE A 470 4.75 -2.27 24.94
N ASP A 471 6.01 -1.82 24.79
CA ASP A 471 6.71 -1.83 23.50
C ASP A 471 7.04 -3.28 23.08
N TRP A 472 7.29 -4.16 24.04
CA TRP A 472 7.45 -5.60 23.80
C TRP A 472 6.14 -6.26 23.37
N LEU A 473 5.04 -5.93 24.07
CA LEU A 473 3.71 -6.48 23.73
C LEU A 473 3.30 -6.13 22.31
N TRP A 474 3.40 -4.86 21.92
CA TRP A 474 3.07 -4.45 20.55
C TRP A 474 4.01 -5.05 19.51
N GLY A 475 5.32 -5.08 19.78
CA GLY A 475 6.29 -5.75 18.90
C GLY A 475 5.93 -7.22 18.69
N THR A 476 5.60 -7.95 19.78
CA THR A 476 5.18 -9.36 19.68
C THR A 476 3.87 -9.51 18.90
N LEU A 477 2.89 -8.68 19.19
CA LEU A 477 1.59 -8.72 18.50
C LEU A 477 1.72 -8.55 16.98
N LEU A 478 2.66 -7.71 16.53
CA LEU A 478 2.91 -7.48 15.11
C LEU A 478 3.75 -8.58 14.47
N VAL A 479 4.66 -9.21 15.20
CA VAL A 479 5.55 -10.24 14.68
C VAL A 479 4.93 -11.63 14.73
N LEU A 480 4.12 -11.93 15.74
CA LEU A 480 3.51 -13.24 15.94
C LEU A 480 2.71 -13.74 14.72
N PRO A 481 1.88 -12.91 14.05
CA PRO A 481 1.18 -13.34 12.84
C PRO A 481 2.10 -13.81 11.71
N LEU A 482 3.32 -13.27 11.60
CA LEU A 482 4.30 -13.69 10.59
C LEU A 482 4.79 -15.12 10.81
N LEU A 483 4.84 -15.58 12.06
CA LEU A 483 5.18 -16.97 12.41
C LEU A 483 3.95 -17.87 12.29
N LEU A 484 2.80 -17.45 12.83
CA LEU A 484 1.59 -18.24 12.80
C LEU A 484 1.12 -18.54 11.37
N LEU A 485 1.14 -17.54 10.49
CA LEU A 485 0.72 -17.70 9.10
C LEU A 485 1.72 -18.51 8.25
N PHE A 486 2.92 -18.79 8.74
CA PHE A 486 3.79 -19.79 8.12
C PHE A 486 3.23 -21.20 8.30
N PHE A 487 2.83 -21.56 9.53
CA PHE A 487 2.32 -22.89 9.84
C PHE A 487 0.83 -23.08 9.48
N ARG A 488 0.07 -21.99 9.48
CA ARG A 488 -1.39 -21.99 9.26
C ARG A 488 -1.78 -20.96 8.19
N SER A 489 -1.11 -21.02 7.04
CA SER A 489 -1.45 -20.17 5.89
C SER A 489 -2.87 -20.42 5.37
N ASP A 490 -3.40 -21.64 5.61
CA ASP A 490 -4.77 -22.03 5.28
C ASP A 490 -5.83 -21.08 5.84
N TRP A 491 -5.63 -20.50 7.03
CA TRP A 491 -6.56 -19.55 7.62
C TRP A 491 -6.76 -18.30 6.74
N PHE A 492 -5.68 -17.79 6.18
CA PHE A 492 -5.74 -16.60 5.33
C PHE A 492 -6.06 -16.94 3.88
N VAL A 493 -5.55 -18.07 3.37
CA VAL A 493 -5.87 -18.57 2.03
C VAL A 493 -7.38 -18.82 1.90
N GLY A 494 -8.04 -19.37 2.93
CA GLY A 494 -9.50 -19.56 2.95
C GLY A 494 -10.26 -18.24 2.79
N LEU A 495 -9.76 -17.15 3.40
CA LEU A 495 -10.35 -15.82 3.26
C LEU A 495 -10.14 -15.26 1.84
N VAL A 496 -8.95 -15.40 1.29
CA VAL A 496 -8.62 -14.94 -0.07
C VAL A 496 -9.41 -15.73 -1.13
N ASN A 497 -9.61 -17.02 -0.93
CA ASN A 497 -10.38 -17.88 -1.85
C ASN A 497 -11.88 -17.48 -1.92
N SER A 498 -12.39 -16.78 -0.91
CA SER A 498 -13.76 -16.26 -0.92
C SER A 498 -13.95 -15.03 -1.82
N ILE A 499 -12.86 -14.48 -2.39
CA ILE A 499 -12.89 -13.30 -3.26
C ILE A 499 -13.06 -13.76 -4.71
N ASN A 500 -14.11 -13.26 -5.36
CA ASN A 500 -14.34 -13.53 -6.77
C ASN A 500 -13.53 -12.54 -7.62
N PHE A 501 -12.52 -13.04 -8.34
CA PHE A 501 -11.68 -12.26 -9.25
C PHE A 501 -12.20 -12.22 -10.68
N GLU A 502 -13.21 -13.03 -11.04
CA GLU A 502 -13.77 -13.09 -12.40
C GLU A 502 -14.50 -11.81 -12.81
N LEU A 503 -14.83 -10.96 -11.83
CA LEU A 503 -15.53 -9.70 -12.05
C LEU A 503 -14.75 -8.70 -12.92
N TRP A 504 -13.44 -8.86 -13.04
CA TRP A 504 -12.57 -7.97 -13.83
C TRP A 504 -11.93 -8.68 -15.03
N ILE A 505 -12.27 -9.93 -15.28
CA ILE A 505 -11.84 -10.64 -16.48
C ILE A 505 -12.90 -10.36 -17.55
N PRO A 506 -12.55 -9.77 -18.72
CA PRO A 506 -13.50 -9.59 -19.80
C PRO A 506 -14.10 -10.94 -20.22
N LYS A 507 -15.42 -11.03 -20.30
CA LYS A 507 -16.12 -12.22 -20.78
C LYS A 507 -15.96 -12.37 -22.27
#